data_5e0922967838dded52f6403c45a46bff
#
_entry.id   5e0922967838dded52f6403c45a46bff
#
_cell.length_a   1.000
_cell.length_b   1.000
_cell.length_c   1.000
_cell.angle_alpha   90.00
_cell.angle_beta   90.00
_cell.angle_gamma   90.00
#
_symmetry.space_group_name_H-M   'P 1'
#
loop_
_entity.id
_entity.type
_entity.pdbx_description
1 polymer ?
#
loop_
_entity_poly.entity_id
_entity_poly.type
_entity_poly.pdbx_seq_one_letter_code
_entity_poly.pdbx_strand_id
1 'polypeptide(L)'
;MASRIIGKWRLLEQIGAGGNGEVRKCADSATGEIFAMKILTKKSKESYQRFLDEANIMKVQRAAGILPIIDCYFPASFDAIQANDTIYYVMPLATPAKQCLFGCKFAEKVRAIIDIIKMLSQLHHQGIAHRDIKIENILKYQDHYVLSDFGLVFYKDKPRVTNTDERIGARRTLAPEMERPGSKDADPFKADVYSIAKTIWCILTENTDCFEGQYNRNQAIRMVDNVQDARGIYFTPLDELLTACTDVAPANRPDIDQVLSRFDEWVKIQDDFAKSNRKQWVEVISALFPYSIPRHAEWTNMQDIMSVLSLISRYDSLNHLFFPDGGGLDLTAVSKSYEDHCLELDFDGLRRIINPKILIFESIEADFLWNYFRLECNPMEPVLKSTPKDCSEEGVSEIAPLEYDEYHVLEDRDVAIAEGYHVTPLSRQIERHLKGSIVIFSKNSLYNRTTSTYDGRHNRMNAKEFRDYIEQVARKYRKAPDDLYLMDFQKNRTTSY
;
A
#
# COMPACT_ATOMS: atom_id res chain seq x y z
N MET A 1 22.21 41.38 6.11
CA MET A 1 21.86 41.69 4.72
C MET A 1 20.58 42.48 4.74
N ALA A 2 20.51 43.62 4.00
CA ALA A 2 19.29 44.41 3.93
C ALA A 2 18.16 43.60 3.28
N SER A 3 17.04 43.46 3.97
CA SER A 3 15.88 42.73 3.45
C SER A 3 15.32 43.47 2.24
N ARG A 4 15.25 42.84 1.08
CA ARG A 4 14.65 43.40 -0.13
C ARG A 4 13.14 43.58 0.10
N ILE A 5 12.63 44.80 -0.20
CA ILE A 5 11.22 45.13 -0.10
C ILE A 5 10.64 45.26 -1.52
N ILE A 6 9.48 44.67 -1.76
CA ILE A 6 8.71 44.74 -3.00
C ILE A 6 7.31 45.21 -2.62
N GLY A 7 6.94 46.43 -3.00
CA GLY A 7 5.71 47.04 -2.54
C GLY A 7 5.67 47.09 -1.00
N LYS A 8 4.65 46.51 -0.38
CA LYS A 8 4.52 46.39 1.08
C LYS A 8 5.15 45.13 1.67
N TRP A 9 5.75 44.27 0.84
CA TRP A 9 6.23 42.94 1.21
C TRP A 9 7.73 42.94 1.47
N ARG A 10 8.13 42.57 2.66
CA ARG A 10 9.53 42.32 3.02
C ARG A 10 9.88 40.84 2.71
N LEU A 11 10.79 40.64 1.76
CA LEU A 11 11.23 39.30 1.39
C LEU A 11 12.03 38.65 2.49
N LEU A 12 11.77 37.35 2.72
CA LEU A 12 12.46 36.47 3.64
C LEU A 12 13.18 35.36 2.86
N GLU A 13 13.33 34.18 3.47
CA GLU A 13 14.00 33.03 2.86
C GLU A 13 13.27 32.51 1.63
N GLN A 14 14.04 31.93 0.71
CA GLN A 14 13.51 31.20 -0.42
C GLN A 14 13.03 29.82 0.04
N ILE A 15 11.80 29.44 -0.36
CA ILE A 15 11.16 28.18 0.01
C ILE A 15 10.91 27.26 -1.19
N GLY A 16 11.10 27.79 -2.41
CA GLY A 16 10.95 27.01 -3.63
C GLY A 16 11.59 27.69 -4.83
N ALA A 17 11.94 26.90 -5.84
CA ALA A 17 12.38 27.38 -7.15
C ALA A 17 11.89 26.42 -8.22
N GLY A 18 11.41 26.93 -9.34
CA GLY A 18 10.93 26.16 -10.48
C GLY A 18 11.37 26.78 -11.80
N GLY A 19 11.00 26.15 -12.92
CA GLY A 19 11.46 26.56 -14.27
C GLY A 19 11.12 27.99 -14.66
N ASN A 20 10.06 28.59 -14.10
CA ASN A 20 9.59 29.92 -14.46
C ASN A 20 9.71 30.95 -13.33
N GLY A 21 10.06 30.54 -12.10
CA GLY A 21 10.12 31.49 -10.98
C GLY A 21 10.67 30.91 -9.69
N GLU A 22 10.83 31.77 -8.70
CA GLU A 22 11.17 31.41 -7.32
C GLU A 22 10.01 31.70 -6.38
N VAL A 23 9.88 30.93 -5.31
CA VAL A 23 8.92 31.18 -4.22
C VAL A 23 9.70 31.53 -2.96
N ARG A 24 9.34 32.67 -2.38
CA ARG A 24 9.93 33.14 -1.13
C ARG A 24 8.87 33.37 -0.07
N LYS A 25 9.22 33.16 1.18
CA LYS A 25 8.42 33.75 2.25
C LYS A 25 8.52 35.25 2.19
N CYS A 26 7.43 35.95 2.50
CA CYS A 26 7.41 37.41 2.66
C CYS A 26 6.56 37.77 3.86
N ALA A 27 6.87 38.92 4.46
CA ALA A 27 6.10 39.52 5.55
C ALA A 27 5.43 40.79 5.09
N ASP A 28 4.16 40.96 5.42
CA ASP A 28 3.50 42.26 5.29
C ASP A 28 4.20 43.25 6.24
N SER A 29 4.67 44.38 5.71
CA SER A 29 5.47 45.33 6.48
C SER A 29 4.67 46.06 7.57
N ALA A 30 3.33 46.07 7.45
CA ALA A 30 2.45 46.73 8.42
C ALA A 30 2.02 45.78 9.54
N THR A 31 1.69 44.52 9.22
CA THR A 31 1.16 43.55 10.20
C THR A 31 2.19 42.54 10.69
N GLY A 32 3.25 42.35 9.93
CA GLY A 32 4.24 41.29 10.20
C GLY A 32 3.76 39.86 9.82
N GLU A 33 2.54 39.72 9.30
CA GLU A 33 1.98 38.43 8.90
C GLU A 33 2.77 37.81 7.73
N ILE A 34 2.93 36.47 7.75
CA ILE A 34 3.76 35.77 6.79
C ILE A 34 2.95 35.14 5.68
N PHE A 35 3.43 35.32 4.45
CA PHE A 35 2.84 34.84 3.20
C PHE A 35 3.92 34.19 2.33
N ALA A 36 3.51 33.60 1.20
CA ALA A 36 4.39 33.14 0.14
C ALA A 36 4.25 34.09 -1.07
N MET A 37 5.38 34.52 -1.62
CA MET A 37 5.44 35.32 -2.86
C MET A 37 6.10 34.49 -3.95
N LYS A 38 5.41 34.25 -5.06
CA LYS A 38 6.01 33.69 -6.28
C LYS A 38 6.44 34.81 -7.19
N ILE A 39 7.70 34.82 -7.63
CA ILE A 39 8.34 35.86 -8.43
C ILE A 39 8.76 35.23 -9.75
N LEU A 40 8.38 35.87 -10.87
CA LEU A 40 8.83 35.46 -12.19
C LEU A 40 10.31 35.81 -12.38
N THR A 41 11.15 34.80 -12.58
CA THR A 41 12.59 34.97 -12.77
C THR A 41 13.00 34.97 -14.24
N LYS A 42 12.34 34.17 -15.07
CA LYS A 42 12.61 34.07 -16.50
C LYS A 42 11.64 34.95 -17.28
N LYS A 43 12.12 36.09 -17.79
CA LYS A 43 11.33 37.06 -18.57
C LYS A 43 11.30 36.69 -20.06
N SER A 44 10.65 35.55 -20.42
CA SER A 44 10.28 35.23 -21.81
C SER A 44 8.76 35.40 -21.98
N LYS A 45 8.30 35.57 -23.21
CA LYS A 45 6.87 35.69 -23.50
C LYS A 45 6.07 34.48 -23.03
N GLU A 46 6.59 33.28 -23.24
CA GLU A 46 5.99 32.03 -22.82
C GLU A 46 5.94 31.91 -21.28
N SER A 47 7.04 32.23 -20.60
CA SER A 47 7.10 32.19 -19.14
C SER A 47 6.16 33.23 -18.49
N TYR A 48 6.08 34.40 -19.07
CA TYR A 48 5.15 35.45 -18.61
C TYR A 48 3.69 35.01 -18.79
N GLN A 49 3.34 34.46 -19.96
CA GLN A 49 1.98 34.00 -20.22
C GLN A 49 1.58 32.85 -19.27
N ARG A 50 2.45 31.87 -19.05
CA ARG A 50 2.20 30.78 -18.07
C ARG A 50 1.98 31.31 -16.67
N PHE A 51 2.80 32.26 -16.25
CA PHE A 51 2.69 32.92 -14.95
C PHE A 51 1.40 33.69 -14.79
N LEU A 52 0.97 34.37 -15.85
CA LEU A 52 -0.31 35.11 -15.92
C LEU A 52 -1.50 34.13 -15.90
N ASP A 53 -1.45 33.04 -16.67
CA ASP A 53 -2.48 32.00 -16.71
C ASP A 53 -2.69 31.37 -15.34
N GLU A 54 -1.60 31.05 -14.65
CA GLU A 54 -1.62 30.55 -13.28
C GLU A 54 -2.30 31.55 -12.33
N ALA A 55 -1.91 32.80 -12.37
CA ALA A 55 -2.52 33.82 -11.53
C ALA A 55 -4.01 34.04 -11.86
N ASN A 56 -4.39 33.97 -13.12
CA ASN A 56 -5.80 34.14 -13.54
C ASN A 56 -6.68 33.01 -13.02
N ILE A 57 -6.23 31.75 -13.09
CA ILE A 57 -6.95 30.62 -12.49
C ILE A 57 -7.11 30.82 -10.99
N MET A 58 -6.05 31.22 -10.28
CA MET A 58 -6.12 31.49 -8.84
C MET A 58 -7.02 32.65 -8.46
N LYS A 59 -7.20 33.65 -9.35
CA LYS A 59 -8.12 34.81 -9.14
C LYS A 59 -9.58 34.46 -9.40
N VAL A 60 -9.84 33.70 -10.45
CA VAL A 60 -11.20 33.40 -10.94
C VAL A 60 -11.82 32.24 -10.17
N GLN A 61 -11.04 31.24 -9.90
CA GLN A 61 -11.51 30.04 -9.26
C GLN A 61 -11.37 30.14 -7.74
N ARG A 62 -12.49 30.49 -7.08
CA ARG A 62 -12.61 30.38 -5.61
C ARG A 62 -12.93 28.92 -5.17
N ALA A 63 -12.58 27.96 -5.99
CA ALA A 63 -12.81 26.55 -5.69
C ALA A 63 -11.96 26.11 -4.49
N ALA A 64 -12.51 25.25 -3.67
CA ALA A 64 -11.73 24.52 -2.69
C ALA A 64 -10.60 23.78 -3.44
N GLY A 65 -9.37 23.95 -2.98
CA GLY A 65 -8.21 23.31 -3.62
C GLY A 65 -7.28 24.26 -4.39
N ILE A 66 -7.61 25.55 -4.45
CA ILE A 66 -6.74 26.58 -5.05
C ILE A 66 -6.47 27.68 -4.01
N LEU A 67 -5.20 28.03 -3.83
CA LEU A 67 -4.84 29.13 -2.93
C LEU A 67 -5.30 30.48 -3.52
N PRO A 68 -5.90 31.40 -2.71
CA PRO A 68 -6.26 32.69 -3.18
C PRO A 68 -5.05 33.61 -3.41
N ILE A 69 -5.11 34.48 -4.39
CA ILE A 69 -4.15 35.57 -4.52
C ILE A 69 -4.52 36.72 -3.57
N ILE A 70 -3.56 37.11 -2.73
CA ILE A 70 -3.69 38.20 -1.76
C ILE A 70 -3.29 39.55 -2.40
N ASP A 71 -2.22 39.53 -3.20
CA ASP A 71 -1.67 40.68 -3.89
C ASP A 71 -0.89 40.25 -5.14
N CYS A 72 -0.78 41.11 -6.14
CA CYS A 72 -0.01 40.80 -7.33
C CYS A 72 0.38 42.04 -8.13
N TYR A 73 1.46 41.93 -8.90
CA TYR A 73 1.85 42.92 -9.88
C TYR A 73 2.13 42.24 -11.23
N PHE A 74 1.37 42.65 -12.25
CA PHE A 74 1.51 42.22 -13.63
C PHE A 74 1.45 43.44 -14.57
N PRO A 75 2.45 43.68 -15.42
CA PRO A 75 2.34 44.62 -16.53
C PRO A 75 1.18 44.25 -17.46
N ALA A 76 0.66 45.22 -18.19
CA ALA A 76 -0.52 45.05 -19.07
C ALA A 76 -0.25 44.04 -20.22
N SER A 77 1.00 43.90 -20.66
CA SER A 77 1.45 42.94 -21.67
C SER A 77 2.91 42.62 -21.45
N PHE A 78 3.40 41.56 -22.12
CA PHE A 78 4.83 41.20 -22.10
C PHE A 78 5.72 42.37 -22.59
N ASP A 79 5.29 43.07 -23.63
CA ASP A 79 6.04 44.18 -24.23
C ASP A 79 6.06 45.44 -23.33
N ALA A 80 5.19 45.50 -22.34
CA ALA A 80 5.16 46.59 -21.37
C ALA A 80 6.09 46.35 -20.15
N ILE A 81 6.78 45.21 -20.08
CA ILE A 81 7.70 44.90 -18.99
C ILE A 81 8.94 45.79 -19.05
N GLN A 82 9.17 46.52 -17.97
CA GLN A 82 10.38 47.34 -17.80
C GLN A 82 11.53 46.50 -17.16
N ALA A 83 12.76 46.96 -17.34
CA ALA A 83 13.94 46.27 -16.82
C ALA A 83 13.89 46.05 -15.32
N ASN A 84 13.37 47.01 -14.56
CA ASN A 84 13.31 46.97 -13.08
C ASN A 84 12.01 46.35 -12.54
N ASP A 85 11.07 45.94 -13.39
CA ASP A 85 9.83 45.31 -12.94
C ASP A 85 10.09 43.99 -12.25
N THR A 86 9.51 43.83 -11.07
CA THR A 86 9.40 42.55 -10.38
C THR A 86 7.96 42.06 -10.50
N ILE A 87 7.77 41.03 -11.30
CA ILE A 87 6.46 40.42 -11.57
C ILE A 87 6.22 39.37 -10.52
N TYR A 88 5.14 39.47 -9.76
CA TYR A 88 4.87 38.58 -8.64
C TYR A 88 3.39 38.42 -8.35
N TYR A 89 3.06 37.42 -7.60
CA TYR A 89 1.83 37.32 -6.82
C TYR A 89 2.13 36.76 -5.41
N VAL A 90 1.26 37.18 -4.45
CA VAL A 90 1.32 36.77 -3.05
C VAL A 90 0.12 35.87 -2.73
N MET A 91 0.36 34.81 -2.01
CA MET A 91 -0.63 33.83 -1.60
C MET A 91 -0.40 33.43 -0.13
N PRO A 92 -1.38 32.83 0.57
CA PRO A 92 -1.16 32.26 1.90
C PRO A 92 0.01 31.30 1.91
N LEU A 93 0.75 31.28 3.01
CA LEU A 93 1.81 30.29 3.20
C LEU A 93 1.17 28.94 3.48
N ALA A 94 1.50 27.93 2.66
CA ALA A 94 1.05 26.56 2.79
C ALA A 94 2.25 25.61 2.96
N THR A 95 2.03 24.44 3.55
CA THR A 95 3.08 23.45 3.82
C THR A 95 3.10 22.39 2.72
N PRO A 96 4.25 21.99 2.17
CA PRO A 96 4.33 20.89 1.21
C PRO A 96 3.69 19.61 1.75
N ALA A 97 2.80 18.97 0.97
CA ALA A 97 2.10 17.75 1.38
C ALA A 97 3.06 16.62 1.75
N LYS A 98 4.21 16.52 1.07
CA LYS A 98 5.26 15.56 1.41
C LYS A 98 5.71 15.67 2.87
N GLN A 99 5.87 16.89 3.41
CA GLN A 99 6.27 17.11 4.81
C GLN A 99 5.18 16.70 5.81
N CYS A 100 3.92 16.73 5.39
CA CYS A 100 2.78 16.40 6.24
C CYS A 100 2.44 14.90 6.20
N LEU A 101 2.71 14.23 5.07
CA LEU A 101 2.22 12.88 4.78
C LEU A 101 3.29 11.80 4.96
N PHE A 102 4.55 12.12 4.74
CA PHE A 102 5.61 11.13 4.95
C PHE A 102 5.88 10.99 6.44
N GLY A 103 5.90 9.74 6.94
CA GLY A 103 6.02 9.40 8.36
C GLY A 103 4.69 9.50 9.14
N CYS A 104 3.57 9.91 8.53
CA CYS A 104 2.28 9.86 9.20
C CYS A 104 1.61 8.48 9.09
N LYS A 105 0.58 8.24 9.91
CA LYS A 105 -0.15 6.97 9.93
C LYS A 105 -0.84 6.71 8.59
N PHE A 106 -0.93 5.43 8.21
CA PHE A 106 -1.57 5.01 6.96
C PHE A 106 -2.98 5.59 6.77
N ALA A 107 -3.82 5.57 7.82
CA ALA A 107 -5.17 6.13 7.78
C ALA A 107 -5.20 7.65 7.50
N GLU A 108 -4.18 8.39 7.90
CA GLU A 108 -4.07 9.83 7.62
C GLU A 108 -3.71 10.07 6.15
N LYS A 109 -2.82 9.25 5.57
CA LYS A 109 -2.51 9.26 4.14
C LYS A 109 -3.76 8.96 3.30
N VAL A 110 -4.53 7.94 3.69
CA VAL A 110 -5.77 7.57 3.00
C VAL A 110 -6.78 8.72 2.99
N ARG A 111 -7.00 9.38 4.14
CA ARG A 111 -7.88 10.57 4.22
C ARG A 111 -7.40 11.70 3.32
N ALA A 112 -6.10 11.99 3.36
CA ALA A 112 -5.50 13.01 2.51
C ALA A 112 -5.68 12.71 1.01
N ILE A 113 -5.51 11.45 0.60
CA ILE A 113 -5.73 11.02 -0.78
C ILE A 113 -7.18 11.24 -1.21
N ILE A 114 -8.15 10.89 -0.36
CA ILE A 114 -9.58 11.16 -0.64
C ILE A 114 -9.81 12.65 -0.87
N ASP A 115 -9.25 13.51 -0.02
CA ASP A 115 -9.42 14.96 -0.14
C ASP A 115 -8.76 15.51 -1.42
N ILE A 116 -7.59 14.97 -1.79
CA ILE A 116 -6.89 15.33 -3.03
C ILE A 116 -7.70 14.89 -4.27
N ILE A 117 -8.26 13.67 -4.28
CA ILE A 117 -9.09 13.19 -5.39
C ILE A 117 -10.37 14.04 -5.50
N LYS A 118 -11.03 14.35 -4.38
CA LYS A 118 -12.23 15.21 -4.36
C LYS A 118 -11.94 16.63 -4.91
N MET A 119 -10.82 17.21 -4.52
CA MET A 119 -10.36 18.48 -5.04
C MET A 119 -10.15 18.44 -6.56
N LEU A 120 -9.49 17.37 -7.06
CA LEU A 120 -9.27 17.21 -8.49
C LEU A 120 -10.59 16.98 -9.24
N SER A 121 -11.53 16.22 -8.68
CA SER A 121 -12.89 16.04 -9.22
C SER A 121 -13.60 17.39 -9.40
N GLN A 122 -13.52 18.27 -8.39
CA GLN A 122 -14.12 19.62 -8.49
C GLN A 122 -13.51 20.45 -9.61
N LEU A 123 -12.20 20.39 -9.84
CA LEU A 123 -11.55 21.06 -10.96
C LEU A 123 -11.99 20.48 -12.30
N HIS A 124 -12.05 19.15 -12.42
CA HIS A 124 -12.49 18.48 -13.65
C HIS A 124 -13.95 18.83 -14.01
N HIS A 125 -14.86 18.90 -13.02
CA HIS A 125 -16.25 19.35 -13.23
C HIS A 125 -16.34 20.80 -13.72
N GLN A 126 -15.36 21.63 -13.41
CA GLN A 126 -15.26 23.01 -13.92
C GLN A 126 -14.56 23.10 -15.29
N GLY A 127 -14.22 21.94 -15.88
CA GLY A 127 -13.53 21.88 -17.16
C GLY A 127 -12.04 22.26 -17.08
N ILE A 128 -11.43 22.14 -15.87
CA ILE A 128 -10.05 22.48 -15.60
C ILE A 128 -9.25 21.20 -15.36
N ALA A 129 -8.19 20.97 -16.17
CA ALA A 129 -7.21 19.91 -15.95
C ALA A 129 -5.85 20.51 -15.58
N HIS A 130 -5.20 19.98 -14.56
CA HIS A 130 -3.97 20.54 -14.00
C HIS A 130 -2.73 20.26 -14.85
N ARG A 131 -2.60 19.03 -15.36
CA ARG A 131 -1.53 18.54 -16.27
C ARG A 131 -0.13 18.41 -15.66
N ASP A 132 0.03 18.64 -14.36
CA ASP A 132 1.30 18.44 -13.62
C ASP A 132 1.03 18.00 -12.18
N ILE A 133 0.19 16.96 -12.02
CA ILE A 133 -0.12 16.39 -10.69
C ILE A 133 1.04 15.54 -10.22
N LYS A 134 1.59 15.91 -9.06
CA LYS A 134 2.67 15.22 -8.34
C LYS A 134 2.70 15.69 -6.89
N ILE A 135 3.35 14.93 -6.02
CA ILE A 135 3.39 15.25 -4.58
C ILE A 135 4.01 16.63 -4.29
N GLU A 136 4.94 17.08 -5.14
CA GLU A 136 5.61 18.40 -5.00
C GLU A 136 4.66 19.58 -5.25
N ASN A 137 3.60 19.36 -6.05
CA ASN A 137 2.60 20.38 -6.38
C ASN A 137 1.37 20.32 -5.47
N ILE A 138 1.37 19.45 -4.46
CA ILE A 138 0.31 19.36 -3.45
C ILE A 138 0.80 20.03 -2.17
N LEU A 139 0.01 20.97 -1.67
CA LEU A 139 0.29 21.70 -0.43
C LEU A 139 -0.86 21.46 0.57
N LYS A 140 -0.56 21.56 1.86
CA LYS A 140 -1.57 21.64 2.91
C LYS A 140 -1.71 23.08 3.37
N TYR A 141 -2.94 23.58 3.27
CA TYR A 141 -3.31 24.91 3.75
C TYR A 141 -4.49 24.77 4.72
N GLN A 142 -4.31 25.22 5.95
CA GLN A 142 -5.24 24.94 7.04
C GLN A 142 -5.50 23.43 7.17
N ASP A 143 -6.76 22.99 7.09
CA ASP A 143 -7.14 21.60 7.26
C ASP A 143 -7.41 20.85 5.95
N HIS A 144 -7.09 21.43 4.80
CA HIS A 144 -7.33 20.83 3.49
C HIS A 144 -6.11 20.86 2.57
N TYR A 145 -6.13 20.04 1.53
CA TYR A 145 -5.09 19.99 0.51
C TYR A 145 -5.46 20.89 -0.67
N VAL A 146 -4.45 21.51 -1.26
CA VAL A 146 -4.57 22.41 -2.40
C VAL A 146 -3.52 22.07 -3.44
N LEU A 147 -3.81 22.33 -4.71
CA LEU A 147 -2.84 22.27 -5.79
C LEU A 147 -2.12 23.61 -5.95
N SER A 148 -0.86 23.53 -6.37
CA SER A 148 -0.02 24.65 -6.75
C SER A 148 0.56 24.44 -8.15
N ASP A 149 1.12 25.48 -8.74
CA ASP A 149 1.77 25.45 -10.07
C ASP A 149 0.81 25.13 -11.22
N PHE A 150 -0.17 26.00 -11.42
CA PHE A 150 -1.13 25.95 -12.54
C PHE A 150 -0.54 26.46 -13.88
N GLY A 151 0.77 26.57 -14.01
CA GLY A 151 1.43 27.05 -15.23
C GLY A 151 1.17 26.21 -16.49
N LEU A 152 0.79 24.94 -16.33
CA LEU A 152 0.45 24.01 -17.42
C LEU A 152 -1.05 23.74 -17.56
N VAL A 153 -1.88 24.41 -16.78
CA VAL A 153 -3.31 24.18 -16.71
C VAL A 153 -4.01 24.23 -18.07
N PHE A 154 -4.97 23.33 -18.27
CA PHE A 154 -5.91 23.35 -19.39
C PHE A 154 -7.28 23.83 -18.91
N TYR A 155 -7.91 24.73 -19.68
CA TYR A 155 -9.33 25.08 -19.60
C TYR A 155 -9.86 25.44 -20.97
N LYS A 156 -11.19 25.29 -21.17
CA LYS A 156 -11.83 25.25 -22.49
C LYS A 156 -11.53 26.43 -23.41
N ASP A 157 -11.41 27.64 -22.84
CA ASP A 157 -11.22 28.86 -23.62
C ASP A 157 -9.78 29.42 -23.56
N LYS A 158 -8.83 28.59 -23.15
CA LYS A 158 -7.42 29.00 -23.05
C LYS A 158 -6.81 29.23 -24.42
N PRO A 159 -6.24 30.46 -24.70
CA PRO A 159 -5.43 30.68 -25.88
C PRO A 159 -4.26 29.73 -25.92
N ARG A 160 -4.09 28.96 -27.01
CA ARG A 160 -2.99 27.99 -27.16
C ARG A 160 -1.66 28.73 -27.32
N VAL A 161 -0.83 28.72 -26.30
CA VAL A 161 0.49 29.38 -26.28
C VAL A 161 1.64 28.39 -26.28
N THR A 162 1.36 27.09 -26.17
CA THR A 162 2.40 26.08 -26.04
C THR A 162 3.01 25.72 -27.40
N ASN A 163 4.34 25.91 -27.55
CA ASN A 163 5.08 25.37 -28.66
C ASN A 163 4.96 23.82 -28.70
N THR A 164 4.81 23.29 -29.89
CA THR A 164 4.56 21.86 -30.17
C THR A 164 5.68 20.92 -29.71
N ASP A 165 6.84 21.44 -29.36
CA ASP A 165 8.06 20.67 -29.06
C ASP A 165 8.41 20.63 -27.57
N GLU A 166 7.60 21.22 -26.70
CA GLU A 166 7.90 21.26 -25.25
C GLU A 166 7.22 20.13 -24.50
N ARG A 167 8.02 19.39 -23.75
CA ARG A 167 7.52 18.35 -22.82
C ARG A 167 6.73 19.01 -21.69
N ILE A 168 5.52 18.56 -21.47
CA ILE A 168 4.58 19.12 -20.49
C ILE A 168 4.46 18.18 -19.30
N GLY A 169 4.93 18.62 -18.13
CA GLY A 169 4.76 17.91 -16.86
C GLY A 169 5.99 17.23 -16.28
N ALA A 170 5.84 16.63 -15.10
CA ALA A 170 6.92 15.96 -14.37
C ALA A 170 7.24 14.59 -14.99
N ARG A 171 8.49 14.36 -15.36
CA ARG A 171 8.96 13.18 -16.11
C ARG A 171 8.49 11.83 -15.54
N ARG A 172 8.30 11.70 -14.24
CA ARG A 172 7.95 10.43 -13.58
C ARG A 172 6.44 10.19 -13.43
N THR A 173 5.64 11.26 -13.35
CA THR A 173 4.17 11.17 -13.21
C THR A 173 3.43 11.51 -14.49
N LEU A 174 4.14 11.96 -15.54
CA LEU A 174 3.57 12.37 -16.81
C LEU A 174 2.97 11.18 -17.56
N ALA A 175 1.77 11.38 -18.09
CA ALA A 175 1.11 10.40 -18.94
C ALA A 175 1.83 10.26 -20.30
N PRO A 176 1.96 9.03 -20.85
CA PRO A 176 2.77 8.78 -22.05
C PRO A 176 2.36 9.59 -23.27
N GLU A 177 1.07 9.85 -23.45
CA GLU A 177 0.54 10.68 -24.53
C GLU A 177 0.94 12.16 -24.44
N MET A 178 1.30 12.62 -23.24
CA MET A 178 1.75 13.99 -22.98
C MET A 178 3.24 14.20 -23.30
N GLU A 179 4.01 13.12 -23.41
CA GLU A 179 5.45 13.17 -23.78
C GLU A 179 5.68 13.33 -25.29
N ARG A 180 4.68 13.04 -26.10
CA ARG A 180 4.83 12.99 -27.57
C ARG A 180 4.67 14.37 -28.17
N PRO A 181 5.54 14.79 -29.10
CA PRO A 181 5.30 15.96 -29.93
C PRO A 181 3.98 15.81 -30.69
N GLY A 182 3.14 16.82 -30.63
CA GLY A 182 1.84 16.76 -31.30
C GLY A 182 0.66 16.26 -30.45
N SER A 183 0.83 16.10 -29.13
CA SER A 183 -0.20 15.68 -28.18
C SER A 183 -1.42 16.64 -28.07
N LYS A 184 -1.70 17.41 -29.10
CA LYS A 184 -2.79 18.41 -29.13
C LYS A 184 -4.17 17.79 -28.93
N ASP A 185 -4.31 16.51 -29.24
CA ASP A 185 -5.56 15.76 -29.14
C ASP A 185 -5.59 14.83 -27.90
N ALA A 186 -4.56 14.88 -27.04
CA ALA A 186 -4.53 14.13 -25.80
C ALA A 186 -5.58 14.68 -24.83
N ASP A 187 -6.38 13.80 -24.23
CA ASP A 187 -7.35 14.14 -23.21
C ASP A 187 -6.62 14.55 -21.91
N PRO A 188 -6.63 15.85 -21.52
CA PRO A 188 -5.90 16.34 -20.37
C PRO A 188 -6.48 15.83 -19.04
N PHE A 189 -7.77 15.47 -19.00
CA PHE A 189 -8.41 14.91 -17.82
C PHE A 189 -7.96 13.47 -17.57
N LYS A 190 -7.82 12.68 -18.64
CA LYS A 190 -7.26 11.34 -18.55
C LYS A 190 -5.77 11.32 -18.23
N ALA A 191 -5.05 12.37 -18.62
CA ALA A 191 -3.66 12.57 -18.22
C ALA A 191 -3.54 12.87 -16.71
N ASP A 192 -4.44 13.68 -16.15
CA ASP A 192 -4.50 13.93 -14.70
C ASP A 192 -4.83 12.66 -13.92
N VAL A 193 -5.72 11.79 -14.43
CA VAL A 193 -6.02 10.48 -13.83
C VAL A 193 -4.79 9.58 -13.77
N TYR A 194 -3.97 9.57 -14.82
CA TYR A 194 -2.70 8.84 -14.81
C TYR A 194 -1.74 9.40 -13.75
N SER A 195 -1.61 10.71 -13.67
CA SER A 195 -0.70 11.38 -12.76
C SER A 195 -1.12 11.24 -11.30
N ILE A 196 -2.45 11.31 -10.99
CA ILE A 196 -2.93 11.14 -9.62
C ILE A 196 -2.72 9.70 -9.13
N ALA A 197 -2.88 8.67 -9.98
CA ALA A 197 -2.61 7.29 -9.60
C ALA A 197 -1.15 7.08 -9.17
N LYS A 198 -0.21 7.63 -9.90
CA LYS A 198 1.20 7.62 -9.54
C LYS A 198 1.47 8.39 -8.25
N THR A 199 0.81 9.51 -8.07
CA THR A 199 0.93 10.32 -6.84
C THR A 199 0.37 9.59 -5.63
N ILE A 200 -0.75 8.86 -5.77
CA ILE A 200 -1.29 7.97 -4.71
C ILE A 200 -0.27 6.92 -4.31
N TRP A 201 0.36 6.27 -5.28
CA TRP A 201 1.42 5.30 -5.01
C TRP A 201 2.58 5.94 -4.23
N CYS A 202 3.07 7.12 -4.66
CA CYS A 202 4.14 7.84 -3.97
C CYS A 202 3.77 8.19 -2.51
N ILE A 203 2.53 8.63 -2.26
CA ILE A 203 2.07 8.99 -0.91
C ILE A 203 2.03 7.76 0.00
N LEU A 204 1.47 6.65 -0.48
CA LEU A 204 1.29 5.45 0.34
C LEU A 204 2.62 4.73 0.62
N THR A 205 3.53 4.70 -0.36
CA THR A 205 4.85 4.05 -0.23
C THR A 205 5.94 4.96 0.34
N GLU A 206 5.67 6.26 0.48
CA GLU A 206 6.66 7.29 0.83
C GLU A 206 7.87 7.36 -0.13
N ASN A 207 7.69 6.85 -1.32
CA ASN A 207 8.73 6.84 -2.34
C ASN A 207 8.39 7.83 -3.46
N THR A 208 9.22 8.85 -3.64
CA THR A 208 9.08 9.84 -4.73
C THR A 208 9.61 9.35 -6.07
N ASP A 209 10.38 8.24 -6.07
CA ASP A 209 10.83 7.56 -7.27
C ASP A 209 9.73 6.61 -7.78
N CYS A 210 8.69 7.20 -8.35
CA CYS A 210 7.56 6.47 -8.87
C CYS A 210 7.97 5.43 -9.94
N PHE A 211 7.18 4.37 -10.06
CA PHE A 211 7.34 3.36 -11.10
C PHE A 211 7.22 3.93 -12.52
N GLU A 212 7.81 3.27 -13.51
CA GLU A 212 7.71 3.63 -14.92
C GLU A 212 6.51 2.92 -15.60
N GLY A 213 5.90 3.61 -16.57
CA GLY A 213 4.81 3.04 -17.36
C GLY A 213 3.53 2.75 -16.55
N GLN A 214 2.82 1.72 -16.97
CA GLN A 214 1.59 1.24 -16.35
C GLN A 214 1.90 0.46 -15.07
N TYR A 215 1.07 0.63 -14.04
CA TYR A 215 1.16 -0.15 -12.80
C TYR A 215 0.91 -1.64 -13.06
N ASN A 216 1.74 -2.49 -12.46
CA ASN A 216 1.60 -3.93 -12.55
C ASN A 216 1.85 -4.59 -11.19
N ARG A 217 0.80 -5.13 -10.58
CA ARG A 217 0.85 -5.80 -9.28
C ARG A 217 1.73 -7.06 -9.22
N ASN A 218 2.14 -7.58 -10.38
CA ASN A 218 3.02 -8.77 -10.45
C ASN A 218 4.51 -8.40 -10.46
N GLN A 219 4.82 -7.10 -10.36
CA GLN A 219 6.19 -6.60 -10.30
C GLN A 219 6.53 -6.11 -8.87
N ALA A 220 7.81 -5.81 -8.64
CA ALA A 220 8.31 -5.30 -7.34
C ALA A 220 7.70 -3.96 -6.89
N ILE A 221 6.87 -3.32 -7.72
CA ILE A 221 6.18 -2.05 -7.44
C ILE A 221 4.83 -2.25 -6.75
N ARG A 222 4.37 -3.48 -6.52
CA ARG A 222 3.07 -3.74 -5.89
C ARG A 222 2.98 -3.12 -4.51
N MET A 223 1.76 -2.69 -4.13
CA MET A 223 1.54 -1.93 -2.90
C MET A 223 1.96 -2.69 -1.64
N VAL A 224 1.62 -3.97 -1.55
CA VAL A 224 1.88 -4.79 -0.37
C VAL A 224 3.38 -4.89 0.00
N ASP A 225 4.28 -4.79 -0.99
CA ASP A 225 5.72 -4.87 -0.75
C ASP A 225 6.35 -3.51 -0.43
N ASN A 226 5.67 -2.41 -0.74
CA ASN A 226 6.25 -1.07 -0.69
C ASN A 226 5.60 -0.17 0.38
N VAL A 227 4.46 -0.57 0.96
CA VAL A 227 3.81 0.17 2.03
C VAL A 227 4.31 -0.32 3.38
N GLN A 228 4.80 0.59 4.21
CA GLN A 228 5.15 0.27 5.60
C GLN A 228 3.88 -0.09 6.38
N ASP A 229 3.98 -1.09 7.26
CA ASP A 229 2.85 -1.60 8.05
C ASP A 229 1.65 -2.04 7.19
N ALA A 230 1.93 -2.70 6.06
CA ALA A 230 0.91 -3.21 5.13
C ALA A 230 0.05 -4.35 5.70
N ARG A 231 0.32 -4.83 6.92
CA ARG A 231 -0.38 -5.96 7.54
C ARG A 231 -1.87 -5.67 7.71
N GLY A 232 -2.68 -6.61 7.29
CA GLY A 232 -4.13 -6.51 7.39
C GLY A 232 -4.77 -5.55 6.40
N ILE A 233 -4.02 -5.04 5.42
CA ILE A 233 -4.55 -4.19 4.36
C ILE A 233 -4.71 -5.01 3.08
N TYR A 234 -5.92 -5.07 2.58
CA TYR A 234 -6.23 -5.74 1.33
C TYR A 234 -6.05 -4.79 0.15
N PHE A 235 -4.93 -4.91 -0.57
CA PHE A 235 -4.55 -3.98 -1.62
C PHE A 235 -5.10 -4.30 -3.00
N THR A 236 -5.60 -5.51 -3.29
CA THR A 236 -5.99 -5.89 -4.65
C THR A 236 -6.93 -4.91 -5.34
N PRO A 237 -8.00 -4.38 -4.72
CA PRO A 237 -8.85 -3.40 -5.40
C PRO A 237 -8.14 -2.08 -5.68
N LEU A 238 -7.17 -1.69 -4.84
CA LEU A 238 -6.33 -0.53 -5.10
C LEU A 238 -5.33 -0.81 -6.24
N ASP A 239 -4.71 -1.98 -6.27
CA ASP A 239 -3.81 -2.40 -7.36
C ASP A 239 -4.55 -2.39 -8.72
N GLU A 240 -5.79 -2.88 -8.75
CA GLU A 240 -6.66 -2.84 -9.94
C GLU A 240 -7.01 -1.40 -10.34
N LEU A 241 -7.28 -0.53 -9.37
CA LEU A 241 -7.52 0.89 -9.63
C LEU A 241 -6.29 1.56 -10.23
N LEU A 242 -5.11 1.36 -9.62
CA LEU A 242 -3.85 1.93 -10.13
C LEU A 242 -3.54 1.40 -11.54
N THR A 243 -3.76 0.11 -11.79
CA THR A 243 -3.60 -0.50 -13.13
C THR A 243 -4.51 0.18 -14.16
N ALA A 244 -5.80 0.35 -13.83
CA ALA A 244 -6.76 1.00 -14.72
C ALA A 244 -6.45 2.48 -14.97
N CYS A 245 -6.06 3.23 -13.92
CA CYS A 245 -5.72 4.64 -14.04
C CYS A 245 -4.45 4.87 -14.87
N THR A 246 -3.52 3.93 -14.85
CA THR A 246 -2.24 4.03 -15.56
C THR A 246 -2.22 3.28 -16.89
N ASP A 247 -3.39 2.89 -17.43
CA ASP A 247 -3.49 2.25 -18.75
C ASP A 247 -2.82 3.13 -19.82
N VAL A 248 -2.09 2.48 -20.74
CA VAL A 248 -1.37 3.17 -21.81
C VAL A 248 -2.35 3.90 -22.74
N ALA A 249 -3.54 3.33 -22.97
CA ALA A 249 -4.59 3.93 -23.77
C ALA A 249 -5.47 4.85 -22.88
N PRO A 250 -5.47 6.18 -23.07
CA PRO A 250 -6.24 7.11 -22.23
C PRO A 250 -7.74 6.79 -22.16
N ALA A 251 -8.31 6.27 -23.25
CA ALA A 251 -9.73 5.91 -23.35
C ALA A 251 -10.14 4.81 -22.35
N ASN A 252 -9.20 3.94 -21.95
CA ASN A 252 -9.47 2.85 -20.99
C ASN A 252 -9.42 3.34 -19.53
N ARG A 253 -8.84 4.51 -19.28
CA ARG A 253 -8.73 5.04 -17.92
C ARG A 253 -10.11 5.49 -17.40
N PRO A 254 -10.41 5.28 -16.11
CA PRO A 254 -11.63 5.82 -15.51
C PRO A 254 -11.63 7.36 -15.58
N ASP A 255 -12.77 7.99 -15.36
CA ASP A 255 -12.81 9.40 -15.00
C ASP A 255 -12.51 9.60 -13.51
N ILE A 256 -12.34 10.85 -13.09
CA ILE A 256 -11.92 11.14 -11.71
C ILE A 256 -12.98 10.76 -10.67
N ASP A 257 -14.27 10.79 -11.03
CA ASP A 257 -15.35 10.41 -10.12
C ASP A 257 -15.40 8.89 -9.93
N GLN A 258 -15.12 8.14 -10.99
CA GLN A 258 -14.91 6.68 -10.91
C GLN A 258 -13.68 6.34 -10.07
N VAL A 259 -12.60 7.11 -10.17
CA VAL A 259 -11.42 6.96 -9.29
C VAL A 259 -11.81 7.16 -7.83
N LEU A 260 -12.53 8.25 -7.53
CA LEU A 260 -13.00 8.54 -6.18
C LEU A 260 -13.89 7.41 -5.64
N SER A 261 -14.88 6.98 -6.42
CA SER A 261 -15.82 5.92 -6.03
C SER A 261 -15.11 4.60 -5.75
N ARG A 262 -14.18 4.18 -6.63
CA ARG A 262 -13.43 2.92 -6.45
C ARG A 262 -12.43 3.01 -5.28
N PHE A 263 -11.83 4.17 -5.05
CA PHE A 263 -10.96 4.39 -3.90
C PHE A 263 -11.75 4.35 -2.59
N ASP A 264 -12.91 5.01 -2.52
CA ASP A 264 -13.82 4.96 -1.37
C ASP A 264 -14.34 3.53 -1.11
N GLU A 265 -14.64 2.76 -2.18
CA GLU A 265 -15.02 1.36 -2.05
C GLU A 265 -13.89 0.52 -1.45
N TRP A 266 -12.65 0.72 -1.92
CA TRP A 266 -11.48 0.06 -1.34
C TRP A 266 -11.32 0.38 0.15
N VAL A 267 -11.49 1.64 0.56
CA VAL A 267 -11.43 2.04 1.98
C VAL A 267 -12.53 1.33 2.79
N LYS A 268 -13.75 1.30 2.30
CA LYS A 268 -14.88 0.61 2.98
C LYS A 268 -14.68 -0.90 3.11
N ILE A 269 -13.97 -1.51 2.16
CA ILE A 269 -13.63 -2.94 2.22
C ILE A 269 -12.67 -3.23 3.38
N GLN A 270 -11.79 -2.28 3.74
CA GLN A 270 -10.89 -2.47 4.88
C GLN A 270 -11.64 -2.61 6.21
N ASP A 271 -12.78 -1.95 6.34
CA ASP A 271 -13.63 -2.02 7.53
C ASP A 271 -14.62 -3.21 7.48
N ASP A 272 -14.81 -3.83 6.30
CA ASP A 272 -15.71 -4.97 6.09
C ASP A 272 -14.89 -6.24 5.86
N PHE A 273 -14.50 -6.87 6.95
CA PHE A 273 -13.70 -8.10 6.93
C PHE A 273 -14.36 -9.24 6.13
N ALA A 274 -15.69 -9.35 6.16
CA ALA A 274 -16.40 -10.38 5.42
C ALA A 274 -16.27 -10.22 3.89
N LYS A 275 -16.39 -9.00 3.41
CA LYS A 275 -16.19 -8.70 1.97
C LYS A 275 -14.75 -8.88 1.55
N SER A 276 -13.80 -8.42 2.36
CA SER A 276 -12.37 -8.60 2.11
C SER A 276 -12.02 -10.09 2.01
N ASN A 277 -12.41 -10.88 3.01
CA ASN A 277 -12.17 -12.32 3.06
C ASN A 277 -12.77 -13.05 1.85
N ARG A 278 -14.03 -12.76 1.50
CA ARG A 278 -14.68 -13.39 0.34
C ARG A 278 -13.95 -13.07 -0.96
N LYS A 279 -13.50 -11.82 -1.16
CA LYS A 279 -12.73 -11.42 -2.33
C LYS A 279 -11.38 -12.15 -2.39
N GLN A 280 -10.67 -12.26 -1.28
CA GLN A 280 -9.41 -13.00 -1.20
C GLN A 280 -9.59 -14.48 -1.53
N TRP A 281 -10.64 -15.13 -1.02
CA TRP A 281 -10.96 -16.50 -1.40
C TRP A 281 -11.22 -16.64 -2.90
N VAL A 282 -12.03 -15.75 -3.49
CA VAL A 282 -12.31 -15.76 -4.92
C VAL A 282 -11.02 -15.65 -5.72
N GLU A 283 -10.10 -14.79 -5.34
CA GLU A 283 -8.81 -14.63 -6.03
C GLU A 283 -7.95 -15.89 -5.95
N VAL A 284 -7.76 -16.45 -4.74
CA VAL A 284 -7.00 -17.68 -4.56
C VAL A 284 -7.60 -18.83 -5.37
N ILE A 285 -8.91 -19.02 -5.26
CA ILE A 285 -9.59 -20.11 -5.97
C ILE A 285 -9.57 -19.91 -7.48
N SER A 286 -9.76 -18.69 -7.97
CA SER A 286 -9.68 -18.41 -9.41
C SER A 286 -8.28 -18.60 -9.98
N ALA A 287 -7.25 -18.30 -9.19
CA ALA A 287 -5.86 -18.53 -9.58
C ALA A 287 -5.53 -20.04 -9.63
N LEU A 288 -6.04 -20.84 -8.69
CA LEU A 288 -5.81 -22.27 -8.63
C LEU A 288 -6.71 -23.07 -9.61
N PHE A 289 -7.93 -22.62 -9.82
CA PHE A 289 -8.96 -23.33 -10.59
C PHE A 289 -9.66 -22.39 -11.59
N PRO A 290 -9.00 -22.02 -12.69
CA PRO A 290 -9.50 -20.98 -13.60
C PRO A 290 -10.77 -21.37 -14.38
N TYR A 291 -11.10 -22.65 -14.48
CA TYR A 291 -12.26 -23.12 -15.26
C TYR A 291 -13.44 -23.55 -14.39
N SER A 292 -13.22 -24.23 -13.31
CA SER A 292 -14.26 -24.70 -12.41
C SER A 292 -13.67 -25.08 -11.05
N ILE A 293 -14.40 -24.78 -9.98
CA ILE A 293 -13.97 -25.07 -8.62
C ILE A 293 -14.27 -26.55 -8.32
N PRO A 294 -13.26 -27.41 -8.06
CA PRO A 294 -13.50 -28.78 -7.69
C PRO A 294 -14.02 -28.86 -6.25
N ARG A 295 -14.72 -29.95 -5.93
CA ARG A 295 -15.05 -30.25 -4.52
C ARG A 295 -13.86 -30.70 -3.71
N HIS A 296 -12.88 -31.30 -4.39
CA HIS A 296 -11.67 -31.87 -3.81
C HIS A 296 -10.53 -31.73 -4.81
N ALA A 297 -9.35 -31.33 -4.33
CA ALA A 297 -8.12 -31.31 -5.11
C ALA A 297 -6.93 -31.68 -4.22
N GLU A 298 -5.91 -32.28 -4.82
CA GLU A 298 -4.70 -32.71 -4.11
C GLU A 298 -3.44 -32.32 -4.88
N TRP A 299 -2.41 -31.89 -4.15
CA TRP A 299 -1.06 -31.66 -4.65
C TRP A 299 -0.09 -32.54 -3.87
N THR A 300 0.65 -33.37 -4.56
CA THR A 300 1.66 -34.29 -3.98
C THR A 300 3.09 -33.90 -4.38
N ASN A 301 3.22 -33.00 -5.36
CA ASN A 301 4.51 -32.47 -5.77
C ASN A 301 4.90 -31.30 -4.89
N MET A 302 6.11 -31.31 -4.35
CA MET A 302 6.63 -30.27 -3.44
C MET A 302 6.60 -28.87 -4.07
N GLN A 303 6.94 -28.76 -5.37
CA GLN A 303 6.95 -27.46 -6.07
C GLN A 303 5.53 -26.88 -6.19
N ASP A 304 4.53 -27.73 -6.46
CA ASP A 304 3.14 -27.31 -6.54
C ASP A 304 2.61 -26.91 -5.16
N ILE A 305 2.94 -27.69 -4.12
CA ILE A 305 2.61 -27.35 -2.72
C ILE A 305 3.22 -26.01 -2.35
N MET A 306 4.50 -25.79 -2.64
CA MET A 306 5.17 -24.51 -2.38
C MET A 306 4.48 -23.35 -3.11
N SER A 307 4.08 -23.57 -4.36
CA SER A 307 3.39 -22.53 -5.16
C SER A 307 2.03 -22.15 -4.57
N VAL A 308 1.24 -23.15 -4.13
CA VAL A 308 -0.06 -22.90 -3.49
C VAL A 308 0.11 -22.19 -2.14
N LEU A 309 1.04 -22.64 -1.30
CA LEU A 309 1.31 -21.99 -0.01
C LEU A 309 1.87 -20.58 -0.19
N SER A 310 2.72 -20.35 -1.18
CA SER A 310 3.22 -19.01 -1.54
C SER A 310 2.10 -18.08 -2.06
N LEU A 311 1.09 -18.63 -2.72
CA LEU A 311 -0.10 -17.86 -3.10
C LEU A 311 -0.90 -17.49 -1.84
N ILE A 312 -1.19 -18.44 -0.97
CA ILE A 312 -1.97 -18.25 0.25
C ILE A 312 -1.29 -17.24 1.19
N SER A 313 0.04 -17.27 1.33
CA SER A 313 0.79 -16.38 2.23
C SER A 313 0.59 -14.89 1.93
N ARG A 314 0.11 -14.54 0.74
CA ARG A 314 -0.16 -13.14 0.32
C ARG A 314 -1.49 -12.58 0.83
N TYR A 315 -2.33 -13.42 1.42
CA TYR A 315 -3.70 -13.06 1.82
C TYR A 315 -3.87 -13.25 3.33
N ASP A 316 -3.85 -12.17 4.07
CA ASP A 316 -3.87 -12.14 5.54
C ASP A 316 -5.14 -12.71 6.17
N SER A 317 -6.24 -12.84 5.42
CA SER A 317 -7.41 -13.57 5.90
C SER A 317 -7.31 -15.10 5.70
N LEU A 318 -6.33 -15.59 4.95
CA LEU A 318 -6.17 -17.00 4.58
C LEU A 318 -4.82 -17.59 5.02
N ASN A 319 -3.87 -16.79 5.45
CA ASN A 319 -2.49 -17.23 5.70
C ASN A 319 -2.26 -17.82 7.09
N HIS A 320 -3.29 -17.97 7.93
CA HIS A 320 -3.13 -18.57 9.25
C HIS A 320 -3.10 -20.08 9.18
N LEU A 321 -1.99 -20.66 9.60
CA LEU A 321 -1.78 -22.09 9.70
C LEU A 321 -2.07 -22.56 11.11
N PHE A 322 -3.01 -23.51 11.26
CA PHE A 322 -3.36 -24.12 12.54
C PHE A 322 -2.58 -25.43 12.72
N PHE A 323 -1.82 -25.50 13.80
CA PHE A 323 -0.95 -26.65 14.10
C PHE A 323 -1.71 -27.80 14.78
N PRO A 324 -1.19 -29.04 14.69
CA PRO A 324 -1.85 -30.24 15.19
C PRO A 324 -2.14 -30.20 16.69
N ASP A 325 -1.31 -29.52 17.44
CA ASP A 325 -1.35 -29.52 18.90
C ASP A 325 -1.92 -28.21 19.49
N GLY A 326 -2.51 -27.40 18.64
CA GLY A 326 -3.13 -26.14 19.01
C GLY A 326 -2.27 -24.95 18.65
N GLY A 327 -2.89 -23.76 18.67
CA GLY A 327 -2.26 -22.54 18.20
C GLY A 327 -2.10 -22.49 16.69
N GLY A 328 -1.43 -21.45 16.23
CA GLY A 328 -1.15 -21.25 14.81
C GLY A 328 -0.40 -19.95 14.61
N LEU A 329 0.13 -19.78 13.41
CA LEU A 329 0.90 -18.60 13.00
C LEU A 329 0.48 -18.16 11.59
N ASP A 330 0.69 -16.89 11.31
CA ASP A 330 0.41 -16.30 10.00
C ASP A 330 1.61 -16.53 9.06
N LEU A 331 1.40 -17.31 8.02
CA LEU A 331 2.41 -17.59 7.00
C LEU A 331 2.72 -16.32 6.19
N THR A 332 3.97 -15.89 6.18
CA THR A 332 4.42 -14.70 5.44
C THR A 332 5.21 -15.04 4.20
N ALA A 333 5.96 -16.14 4.23
CA ALA A 333 6.70 -16.60 3.07
C ALA A 333 6.91 -18.12 3.09
N VAL A 334 7.20 -18.69 1.92
CA VAL A 334 7.55 -20.09 1.74
C VAL A 334 8.74 -20.18 0.80
N SER A 335 9.73 -20.97 1.18
CA SER A 335 10.90 -21.22 0.35
C SER A 335 11.30 -22.69 0.40
N LYS A 336 12.19 -23.08 -0.52
CA LYS A 336 12.80 -24.41 -0.46
C LYS A 336 13.79 -24.43 0.70
N SER A 337 13.70 -25.44 1.54
CA SER A 337 14.66 -25.68 2.61
C SER A 337 16.01 -26.16 2.05
N TYR A 338 17.06 -26.02 2.87
CA TYR A 338 18.35 -26.66 2.61
C TYR A 338 18.29 -28.19 2.82
N GLU A 339 17.28 -28.69 3.56
CA GLU A 339 17.01 -30.08 3.71
C GLU A 339 16.31 -30.66 2.49
N ASP A 340 16.72 -31.83 2.03
CA ASP A 340 16.13 -32.50 0.87
C ASP A 340 14.65 -32.80 1.11
N HIS A 341 13.83 -32.54 0.10
CA HIS A 341 12.38 -32.74 0.12
C HIS A 341 11.63 -31.91 1.17
N CYS A 342 12.23 -30.80 1.65
CA CYS A 342 11.64 -29.94 2.67
C CYS A 342 11.38 -28.53 2.20
N LEU A 343 10.39 -27.89 2.82
CA LEU A 343 10.08 -26.47 2.68
C LEU A 343 10.35 -25.74 3.98
N GLU A 344 10.79 -24.50 3.87
CA GLU A 344 10.89 -23.56 4.97
C GLU A 344 9.67 -22.63 4.93
N LEU A 345 8.92 -22.60 6.03
CA LEU A 345 7.80 -21.71 6.26
C LEU A 345 8.28 -20.56 7.13
N ASP A 346 8.06 -19.32 6.68
CA ASP A 346 8.38 -18.12 7.45
C ASP A 346 7.09 -17.52 8.04
N PHE A 347 7.13 -17.24 9.34
CA PHE A 347 6.06 -16.65 10.11
C PHE A 347 6.57 -15.35 10.75
N ASP A 348 6.88 -14.33 9.91
CA ASP A 348 7.41 -13.06 10.35
C ASP A 348 8.79 -13.17 11.04
N GLY A 349 9.69 -13.90 10.40
CA GLY A 349 11.04 -14.16 10.89
C GLY A 349 11.17 -15.42 11.77
N LEU A 350 10.04 -15.97 12.22
CA LEU A 350 10.03 -17.27 12.90
C LEU A 350 9.91 -18.37 11.85
N ARG A 351 10.97 -19.16 11.68
CA ARG A 351 11.06 -20.18 10.64
C ARG A 351 10.74 -21.57 11.17
N ARG A 352 10.08 -22.36 10.33
CA ARG A 352 9.78 -23.77 10.56
C ARG A 352 10.06 -24.56 9.30
N ILE A 353 10.57 -25.76 9.47
CA ILE A 353 10.82 -26.71 8.37
C ILE A 353 9.75 -27.78 8.38
N ILE A 354 9.26 -28.12 7.19
CA ILE A 354 8.29 -29.18 6.96
C ILE A 354 8.78 -30.10 5.85
N ASN A 355 8.46 -31.40 5.96
CA ASN A 355 8.52 -32.34 4.85
C ASN A 355 7.09 -32.60 4.34
N PRO A 356 6.63 -31.84 3.32
CA PRO A 356 5.25 -31.90 2.87
C PRO A 356 4.97 -33.23 2.16
N LYS A 357 3.90 -33.90 2.58
CA LYS A 357 3.45 -35.16 1.97
C LYS A 357 2.38 -34.92 0.92
N ILE A 358 1.36 -34.16 1.28
CA ILE A 358 0.21 -33.85 0.44
C ILE A 358 -0.49 -32.58 0.94
N LEU A 359 -0.88 -31.72 0.03
CA LEU A 359 -1.77 -30.60 0.29
C LEU A 359 -3.14 -30.90 -0.33
N ILE A 360 -4.18 -30.85 0.47
CA ILE A 360 -5.56 -31.17 0.08
C ILE A 360 -6.39 -29.88 0.14
N PHE A 361 -7.16 -29.63 -0.89
CA PHE A 361 -8.21 -28.60 -0.90
C PHE A 361 -9.57 -29.25 -0.84
N GLU A 362 -10.43 -28.73 0.05
CA GLU A 362 -11.81 -29.16 0.18
C GLU A 362 -12.77 -27.98 0.05
N SER A 363 -13.70 -28.10 -0.90
CA SER A 363 -14.81 -27.15 -1.06
C SER A 363 -16.07 -27.74 -0.45
N ILE A 364 -16.49 -27.18 0.67
CA ILE A 364 -17.64 -27.66 1.43
C ILE A 364 -18.92 -26.94 0.98
N GLU A 365 -18.83 -25.63 0.76
CA GLU A 365 -19.95 -24.78 0.38
C GLU A 365 -19.57 -23.73 -0.68
N ALA A 366 -20.57 -23.28 -1.43
CA ALA A 366 -20.36 -22.32 -2.53
C ALA A 366 -20.00 -20.90 -2.07
N ASP A 367 -20.20 -20.58 -0.80
CA ASP A 367 -19.87 -19.27 -0.22
C ASP A 367 -18.42 -19.13 0.28
N PHE A 368 -17.63 -20.17 0.12
CA PHE A 368 -16.24 -20.29 0.55
C PHE A 368 -16.00 -20.26 2.07
N LEU A 369 -17.01 -20.09 2.89
CA LEU A 369 -16.88 -19.94 4.35
C LEU A 369 -16.27 -21.16 5.05
N TRP A 370 -16.50 -22.34 4.52
CA TRP A 370 -16.11 -23.61 5.08
C TRP A 370 -15.05 -24.35 4.26
N ASN A 371 -14.56 -23.72 3.21
CA ASN A 371 -13.49 -24.26 2.40
C ASN A 371 -12.17 -24.18 3.19
N TYR A 372 -11.33 -25.19 3.00
CA TYR A 372 -10.05 -25.22 3.68
C TYR A 372 -8.97 -25.91 2.85
N PHE A 373 -7.72 -25.66 3.22
CA PHE A 373 -6.58 -26.46 2.81
C PHE A 373 -6.08 -27.26 4.01
N ARG A 374 -5.65 -28.49 3.76
CA ARG A 374 -5.04 -29.37 4.74
C ARG A 374 -3.71 -29.86 4.21
N LEU A 375 -2.64 -29.51 4.90
CA LEU A 375 -1.29 -29.97 4.60
C LEU A 375 -0.93 -31.09 5.54
N GLU A 376 -0.63 -32.26 5.00
CA GLU A 376 -0.06 -33.37 5.77
C GLU A 376 1.44 -33.42 5.58
N CYS A 377 2.19 -33.52 6.67
CA CYS A 377 3.64 -33.58 6.68
C CYS A 377 4.12 -34.94 7.12
N ASN A 378 5.20 -35.40 6.50
CA ASN A 378 5.93 -36.55 6.96
C ASN A 378 6.65 -36.25 8.29
N PRO A 379 6.81 -37.21 9.18
CA PRO A 379 7.68 -37.03 10.34
C PRO A 379 9.13 -36.80 9.90
N MET A 380 9.82 -35.98 10.65
CA MET A 380 11.22 -35.63 10.42
C MET A 380 12.00 -35.82 11.71
N GLU A 381 13.23 -36.34 11.59
CA GLU A 381 14.17 -36.31 12.69
C GLU A 381 14.75 -34.90 12.83
N PRO A 382 14.79 -34.34 14.04
CA PRO A 382 15.36 -33.02 14.27
C PRO A 382 16.85 -33.00 13.94
N VAL A 383 17.26 -32.03 13.15
CA VAL A 383 18.67 -31.81 12.79
C VAL A 383 19.23 -30.65 13.60
N LEU A 384 20.32 -30.90 14.29
CA LEU A 384 21.10 -29.87 14.95
C LEU A 384 21.78 -29.01 13.88
N LYS A 385 21.45 -27.69 13.82
CA LYS A 385 22.27 -26.76 13.04
C LYS A 385 23.69 -26.74 13.58
N SER A 386 24.65 -26.58 12.69
CA SER A 386 26.08 -26.53 13.02
C SER A 386 26.34 -25.58 14.19
N THR A 387 27.04 -26.07 15.20
CA THR A 387 27.59 -25.24 16.25
C THR A 387 28.52 -24.21 15.66
N PRO A 388 28.47 -22.91 16.12
CA PRO A 388 29.51 -21.97 15.81
C PRO A 388 30.89 -22.53 16.12
N LYS A 389 31.87 -22.25 15.29
CA LYS A 389 33.24 -22.82 15.41
C LYS A 389 33.94 -22.62 16.77
N ASP A 390 33.45 -21.68 17.56
CA ASP A 390 34.00 -21.34 18.88
C ASP A 390 33.35 -22.08 20.05
N CYS A 391 32.44 -22.99 19.78
CA CYS A 391 31.81 -23.82 20.81
C CYS A 391 32.74 -24.98 21.22
N SER A 392 33.31 -24.89 22.39
CA SER A 392 33.92 -26.08 23.00
C SER A 392 32.84 -27.16 23.20
N GLU A 393 33.16 -28.39 22.84
CA GLU A 393 32.22 -29.53 22.98
C GLU A 393 31.93 -29.90 24.45
N GLU A 394 32.60 -29.25 25.39
CA GLU A 394 32.41 -29.51 26.81
C GLU A 394 31.07 -28.95 27.31
N GLY A 395 30.15 -29.80 27.61
CA GLY A 395 28.97 -29.51 28.41
C GLY A 395 27.72 -29.08 27.64
N VAL A 396 27.46 -29.69 26.52
CA VAL A 396 26.16 -29.53 25.88
C VAL A 396 25.11 -30.26 26.73
N SER A 397 24.23 -29.47 27.36
CA SER A 397 23.08 -30.06 28.02
C SER A 397 22.17 -30.76 27.00
N GLU A 398 21.61 -31.88 27.39
CA GLU A 398 20.63 -32.57 26.58
C GLU A 398 19.53 -31.63 26.16
N ILE A 399 19.22 -31.69 24.89
CA ILE A 399 18.09 -30.95 24.32
C ILE A 399 16.89 -31.86 24.56
N ALA A 400 16.00 -31.41 25.41
CA ALA A 400 14.75 -32.15 25.64
C ALA A 400 13.83 -31.98 24.43
N PRO A 401 13.28 -33.09 23.87
CA PRO A 401 12.24 -33.00 22.89
C PRO A 401 10.99 -32.36 23.52
N LEU A 402 10.41 -31.38 22.85
CA LEU A 402 9.13 -30.85 23.24
C LEU A 402 8.01 -31.84 22.88
N GLU A 403 6.84 -31.68 23.52
CA GLU A 403 5.64 -32.51 23.27
C GLU A 403 5.25 -32.63 21.79
N TYR A 404 5.76 -31.75 20.94
CA TYR A 404 5.41 -31.60 19.53
C TYR A 404 6.54 -31.94 18.57
N ASP A 405 7.51 -32.76 18.97
CA ASP A 405 8.74 -33.02 18.23
C ASP A 405 9.48 -31.71 17.81
N GLU A 406 9.39 -30.73 18.64
CA GLU A 406 10.26 -29.57 18.58
C GLU A 406 11.35 -29.69 19.62
N TYR A 407 12.58 -29.25 19.30
CA TYR A 407 13.67 -29.17 20.25
C TYR A 407 13.90 -27.73 20.65
N HIS A 408 14.07 -27.48 21.93
CA HIS A 408 14.35 -26.15 22.49
C HIS A 408 15.84 -26.03 22.77
N VAL A 409 16.45 -24.98 22.27
CA VAL A 409 17.74 -24.49 22.77
C VAL A 409 17.46 -23.31 23.67
N LEU A 410 17.92 -23.40 24.89
CA LEU A 410 17.87 -22.27 25.80
C LEU A 410 18.91 -21.25 25.37
N GLU A 411 18.45 -20.12 24.87
CA GLU A 411 19.31 -19.05 24.36
C GLU A 411 19.89 -18.18 25.47
N ASP A 412 19.22 -18.15 26.63
CA ASP A 412 19.65 -17.33 27.76
C ASP A 412 20.17 -18.23 28.90
N ARG A 413 21.49 -18.17 29.10
CA ARG A 413 22.18 -18.93 30.12
C ARG A 413 21.65 -18.62 31.53
N ASP A 414 21.34 -17.37 31.81
CA ASP A 414 20.95 -16.94 33.16
C ASP A 414 19.53 -17.40 33.49
N VAL A 415 18.63 -17.37 32.51
CA VAL A 415 17.28 -17.92 32.65
C VAL A 415 17.34 -19.43 32.84
N ALA A 416 18.12 -20.12 32.02
CA ALA A 416 18.25 -21.55 32.12
C ALA A 416 18.85 -22.04 33.43
N ILE A 417 19.82 -21.32 33.99
CA ILE A 417 20.38 -21.61 35.33
C ILE A 417 19.34 -21.37 36.42
N ALA A 418 18.55 -20.31 36.30
CA ALA A 418 17.46 -20.01 37.23
C ALA A 418 16.38 -21.08 37.23
N GLU A 419 16.12 -21.72 36.10
CA GLU A 419 15.19 -22.82 35.93
C GLU A 419 15.80 -24.23 36.28
N GLY A 420 17.04 -24.25 36.68
CA GLY A 420 17.73 -25.49 37.12
C GLY A 420 18.34 -26.32 35.99
N TYR A 421 18.50 -25.77 34.80
CA TYR A 421 19.16 -26.42 33.68
C TYR A 421 20.69 -26.18 33.73
N HIS A 422 21.47 -27.18 33.41
CA HIS A 422 22.90 -27.03 33.15
C HIS A 422 23.09 -26.51 31.71
N VAL A 423 23.38 -25.25 31.58
CA VAL A 423 23.57 -24.62 30.26
C VAL A 423 25.04 -24.32 30.02
N THR A 424 25.50 -24.69 28.89
CA THR A 424 26.77 -24.20 28.36
C THR A 424 26.62 -22.78 27.81
N PRO A 425 27.68 -21.97 27.79
CA PRO A 425 27.62 -20.58 27.38
C PRO A 425 27.30 -20.35 25.89
N LEU A 426 26.84 -21.36 25.17
CA LEU A 426 26.71 -21.29 23.72
C LEU A 426 25.37 -21.85 23.26
N SER A 427 24.56 -20.98 22.70
CA SER A 427 23.31 -21.35 22.05
C SER A 427 23.59 -22.25 20.84
N ARG A 428 23.00 -23.44 20.83
CA ARG A 428 22.84 -24.21 19.61
C ARG A 428 21.51 -23.81 18.98
N GLN A 429 21.53 -23.33 17.76
CA GLN A 429 20.30 -23.15 16.99
C GLN A 429 19.84 -24.52 16.49
N ILE A 430 18.61 -24.88 16.83
CA ILE A 430 17.91 -26.04 16.31
C ILE A 430 16.86 -25.57 15.36
N GLU A 431 16.80 -26.20 14.19
CA GLU A 431 15.67 -26.03 13.29
C GLU A 431 14.43 -26.66 13.91
N ARG A 432 13.35 -25.91 13.91
CA ARG A 432 12.07 -26.43 14.35
C ARG A 432 11.35 -27.10 13.20
N HIS A 433 11.16 -28.40 13.34
CA HIS A 433 10.40 -29.19 12.40
C HIS A 433 8.96 -29.32 12.84
N LEU A 434 8.03 -29.14 11.89
CA LEU A 434 6.61 -29.37 12.12
C LEU A 434 6.22 -30.70 11.48
N LYS A 435 5.46 -31.53 12.21
CA LYS A 435 4.89 -32.77 11.72
C LYS A 435 3.37 -32.77 11.83
N GLY A 436 2.76 -33.80 11.27
CA GLY A 436 1.31 -33.99 11.34
C GLY A 436 0.55 -33.15 10.35
N SER A 437 -0.70 -32.83 10.69
CA SER A 437 -1.61 -32.14 9.78
C SER A 437 -1.77 -30.68 10.15
N ILE A 438 -1.46 -29.81 9.23
CA ILE A 438 -1.62 -28.36 9.35
C ILE A 438 -2.86 -27.97 8.55
N VAL A 439 -3.77 -27.21 9.14
CA VAL A 439 -5.00 -26.78 8.49
C VAL A 439 -4.97 -25.27 8.25
N ILE A 440 -5.40 -24.87 7.07
CA ILE A 440 -5.47 -23.47 6.62
C ILE A 440 -6.90 -23.20 6.20
N PHE A 441 -7.56 -22.29 6.89
CA PHE A 441 -8.91 -21.89 6.56
C PHE A 441 -9.16 -20.41 6.89
N SER A 442 -10.26 -19.88 6.42
CA SER A 442 -10.60 -18.48 6.64
C SER A 442 -10.67 -18.13 8.13
N LYS A 443 -9.94 -17.10 8.53
CA LYS A 443 -9.92 -16.59 9.91
C LYS A 443 -11.32 -16.23 10.44
N ASN A 444 -12.27 -15.88 9.58
CA ASN A 444 -13.62 -15.46 10.00
C ASN A 444 -14.67 -16.58 10.01
N SER A 445 -14.42 -17.71 9.38
CA SER A 445 -15.37 -18.82 9.37
C SER A 445 -15.11 -19.83 10.48
N LEU A 446 -14.16 -20.70 10.30
CA LEU A 446 -13.82 -21.73 11.27
C LEU A 446 -13.19 -21.15 12.54
N TYR A 447 -12.28 -20.19 12.42
CA TYR A 447 -11.59 -19.60 13.56
C TYR A 447 -12.55 -18.93 14.55
N ASN A 448 -13.42 -18.06 14.08
CA ASN A 448 -14.32 -17.32 14.99
C ASN A 448 -15.43 -18.19 15.59
N ARG A 449 -15.83 -19.26 14.90
CA ARG A 449 -16.90 -20.13 15.41
C ARG A 449 -16.40 -21.31 16.20
N THR A 450 -15.16 -21.66 15.99
CA THR A 450 -14.56 -22.85 16.58
C THR A 450 -13.59 -22.52 17.70
N THR A 451 -13.33 -21.25 18.04
CA THR A 451 -12.59 -20.91 19.26
C THR A 451 -13.21 -21.52 20.52
N SER A 452 -14.51 -21.82 20.50
CA SER A 452 -15.19 -22.58 21.54
C SER A 452 -15.26 -24.10 21.27
N THR A 453 -15.04 -24.56 20.03
CA THR A 453 -15.23 -25.96 19.65
C THR A 453 -14.07 -26.55 18.87
N TYR A 454 -13.26 -25.74 18.19
CA TYR A 454 -12.05 -26.16 17.51
C TYR A 454 -10.85 -25.98 18.44
N ASP A 455 -10.21 -27.06 18.77
CA ASP A 455 -8.86 -27.07 19.31
C ASP A 455 -7.96 -27.84 18.33
N GLY A 456 -6.65 -27.66 18.42
CA GLY A 456 -5.69 -28.28 17.53
C GLY A 456 -5.80 -29.81 17.45
N ARG A 457 -6.44 -30.45 18.44
CA ARG A 457 -6.67 -31.89 18.46
C ARG A 457 -7.47 -32.38 17.27
N HIS A 458 -8.31 -31.54 16.66
CA HIS A 458 -9.05 -31.89 15.45
C HIS A 458 -8.11 -32.11 14.25
N ASN A 459 -6.92 -31.52 14.24
CA ASN A 459 -5.93 -31.73 13.19
C ASN A 459 -5.33 -33.15 13.25
N ARG A 460 -5.44 -33.86 14.39
CA ARG A 460 -5.03 -35.26 14.55
C ARG A 460 -5.97 -36.25 13.87
N MET A 461 -7.17 -35.81 13.50
CA MET A 461 -8.09 -36.61 12.68
C MET A 461 -7.47 -36.88 11.32
N ASN A 462 -7.79 -38.01 10.73
CA ASN A 462 -7.44 -38.25 9.33
C ASN A 462 -8.24 -37.30 8.41
N ALA A 463 -7.83 -37.22 7.14
CA ALA A 463 -8.44 -36.25 6.19
C ALA A 463 -9.96 -36.44 6.05
N LYS A 464 -10.45 -37.66 6.04
CA LYS A 464 -11.87 -37.97 5.93
C LYS A 464 -12.63 -37.61 7.21
N GLU A 465 -12.13 -37.97 8.37
CA GLU A 465 -12.73 -37.60 9.67
C GLU A 465 -12.80 -36.06 9.83
N PHE A 466 -11.75 -35.37 9.42
CA PHE A 466 -11.71 -33.91 9.48
C PHE A 466 -12.74 -33.28 8.53
N ARG A 467 -12.86 -33.79 7.30
CA ARG A 467 -13.86 -33.36 6.36
C ARG A 467 -15.27 -33.55 6.92
N ASP A 468 -15.58 -34.75 7.43
CA ASP A 468 -16.88 -35.06 8.02
C ASP A 468 -17.21 -34.13 9.20
N TYR A 469 -16.21 -33.82 10.01
CA TYR A 469 -16.32 -32.83 11.11
C TYR A 469 -16.69 -31.44 10.58
N ILE A 470 -15.95 -30.92 9.60
CA ILE A 470 -16.23 -29.58 9.02
C ILE A 470 -17.61 -29.55 8.37
N GLU A 471 -18.05 -30.59 7.66
CA GLU A 471 -19.39 -30.67 7.12
C GLU A 471 -20.50 -30.63 8.19
N GLN A 472 -20.27 -31.27 9.33
CA GLN A 472 -21.20 -31.22 10.46
C GLN A 472 -21.28 -29.82 11.04
N VAL A 473 -20.13 -29.14 11.24
CA VAL A 473 -20.07 -27.78 11.72
C VAL A 473 -20.76 -26.82 10.74
N ALA A 474 -20.49 -26.93 9.45
CA ALA A 474 -21.12 -26.10 8.43
C ALA A 474 -22.65 -26.26 8.41
N ARG A 475 -23.15 -27.51 8.48
CA ARG A 475 -24.60 -27.80 8.54
C ARG A 475 -25.26 -27.20 9.80
N LYS A 476 -24.58 -27.23 10.93
CA LYS A 476 -25.06 -26.66 12.19
C LYS A 476 -25.29 -25.15 12.08
N TYR A 477 -24.41 -24.47 11.36
CA TYR A 477 -24.38 -23.00 11.28
C TYR A 477 -25.01 -22.40 10.02
N ARG A 478 -25.52 -23.21 9.08
CA ARG A 478 -26.21 -22.75 7.85
C ARG A 478 -27.35 -21.76 8.07
N LYS A 479 -27.97 -21.79 9.25
CA LYS A 479 -29.20 -21.04 9.55
C LYS A 479 -28.98 -19.71 10.25
N ALA A 480 -27.73 -19.26 10.42
CA ALA A 480 -27.40 -18.01 11.10
C ALA A 480 -26.51 -17.13 10.20
N PRO A 481 -27.07 -16.42 9.20
CA PRO A 481 -26.26 -15.86 8.13
C PRO A 481 -25.45 -14.62 8.52
N ASP A 482 -26.01 -13.65 9.24
CA ASP A 482 -25.44 -12.31 9.28
C ASP A 482 -24.72 -11.91 10.58
N ASP A 483 -25.10 -12.47 11.73
CA ASP A 483 -24.48 -12.14 13.02
C ASP A 483 -23.06 -12.70 13.20
N LEU A 484 -22.58 -13.42 12.23
CA LEU A 484 -21.41 -14.28 12.32
C LEU A 484 -20.11 -13.60 11.95
N TYR A 485 -20.22 -12.49 11.25
CA TYR A 485 -19.08 -11.69 10.81
C TYR A 485 -18.68 -10.61 11.82
N LEU A 486 -19.52 -10.36 12.83
CA LEU A 486 -19.36 -9.24 13.77
C LEU A 486 -18.67 -9.60 15.08
N MET A 487 -18.22 -10.82 15.31
CA MET A 487 -17.48 -11.13 16.53
C MET A 487 -16.01 -10.74 16.43
N ASP A 488 -15.74 -9.56 16.93
CA ASP A 488 -14.58 -9.11 17.72
C ASP A 488 -13.15 -9.48 17.29
N PHE A 489 -12.80 -9.42 16.02
CA PHE A 489 -11.39 -9.30 15.64
C PHE A 489 -10.77 -7.98 16.12
N GLN A 490 -11.57 -6.94 16.32
CA GLN A 490 -11.10 -5.66 16.87
C GLN A 490 -10.67 -5.73 18.34
N LYS A 491 -11.26 -6.61 19.14
CA LYS A 491 -10.88 -6.74 20.58
C LYS A 491 -9.57 -7.49 20.79
N ASN A 492 -9.22 -8.43 19.93
CA ASN A 492 -8.00 -9.21 20.07
C ASN A 492 -6.74 -8.51 19.53
N ARG A 493 -6.88 -7.43 18.74
CA ARG A 493 -5.74 -6.60 18.32
C ARG A 493 -5.17 -5.70 19.43
N THR A 494 -5.84 -5.55 20.55
CA THR A 494 -5.40 -4.68 21.66
C THR A 494 -4.76 -5.43 22.83
N THR A 495 -4.62 -6.74 22.78
CA THR A 495 -4.10 -7.54 23.91
C THR A 495 -2.92 -8.48 23.57
N SER A 496 -2.25 -8.28 22.46
CA SER A 496 -0.98 -8.98 22.19
C SER A 496 0.11 -7.98 21.83
N TYR A 497 0.69 -7.40 22.87
CA TYR A 497 2.05 -6.87 22.90
C TYR A 497 2.75 -7.43 24.13
#